data_19f34424f8aca092f1f48c480ff4b7d8
#
_entry.id   19f34424f8aca092f1f48c480ff4b7d8
#
_cell.length_a   1.000
_cell.length_b   1.000
_cell.length_c   1.000
_cell.angle_alpha   90.00
_cell.angle_beta   90.00
_cell.angle_gamma   90.00
#
_symmetry.space_group_name_H-M   'P 1'
#
loop_
_entity.id
_entity.type
_entity.pdbx_description
1 polymer ?
#
loop_
_entity_poly.entity_id
_entity_poly.type
_entity_poly.pdbx_seq_one_letter_code
_entity_poly.pdbx_strand_id
1 'polypeptide(L)'
;MKKRLLATVTAVAIGLTVSATSIASADDRKGMERISSILSSLVSNGTITQSQADAITKAAQAAAEVTKGAMKENRAKLDSIITSTLGISLESLKTRLKAGESLAAIAGDKKDALIAALIAELNKQIEAALSAGKITSNQATSLKAKTAERVTKMVNNVKGFDKKGYGHSKGQKLDRSSLTSSKIA
;
A
#
# COMPACT_ATOMS: atom_id res chain seq x y z
N MET A 1 -19.55 58.74 -1.91
CA MET A 1 -18.64 57.98 -2.74
C MET A 1 -18.18 56.75 -1.95
N LYS A 2 -18.74 55.56 -2.23
CA LYS A 2 -18.41 54.32 -1.50
C LYS A 2 -17.32 53.61 -2.27
N LYS A 3 -16.10 53.61 -1.71
CA LYS A 3 -14.95 52.87 -2.29
C LYS A 3 -15.16 51.36 -1.95
N ARG A 4 -15.44 50.56 -2.99
CA ARG A 4 -15.47 49.10 -2.91
C ARG A 4 -14.03 48.60 -3.03
N LEU A 5 -13.48 48.07 -1.93
CA LEU A 5 -12.23 47.34 -1.93
C LEU A 5 -12.50 45.95 -2.53
N LEU A 6 -12.02 45.71 -3.75
CA LEU A 6 -11.94 44.40 -4.36
C LEU A 6 -10.76 43.69 -3.74
N ALA A 7 -11.03 42.72 -2.88
CA ALA A 7 -10.05 41.78 -2.40
C ALA A 7 -9.79 40.74 -3.52
N THR A 8 -8.67 40.89 -4.22
CA THR A 8 -8.17 39.89 -5.14
C THR A 8 -7.66 38.69 -4.35
N VAL A 9 -8.47 37.63 -4.31
CA VAL A 9 -8.03 36.33 -3.82
C VAL A 9 -7.10 35.73 -4.88
N THR A 10 -5.80 35.83 -4.66
CA THR A 10 -4.81 35.13 -5.48
C THR A 10 -4.85 33.67 -5.08
N ALA A 11 -5.53 32.84 -5.85
CA ALA A 11 -5.47 31.39 -5.73
C ALA A 11 -4.07 30.93 -6.15
N VAL A 12 -3.19 30.74 -5.19
CA VAL A 12 -1.93 30.01 -5.41
C VAL A 12 -2.28 28.54 -5.59
N ALA A 13 -2.40 28.11 -6.82
CA ALA A 13 -2.45 26.70 -7.16
C ALA A 13 -1.07 26.09 -6.89
N ILE A 14 -0.84 25.63 -5.67
CA ILE A 14 0.29 24.79 -5.35
C ILE A 14 -0.01 23.43 -6.01
N GLY A 15 0.57 23.22 -7.19
CA GLY A 15 0.60 21.92 -7.84
C GLY A 15 1.41 20.95 -7.00
N LEU A 16 0.78 20.35 -5.99
CA LEU A 16 1.35 19.23 -5.26
C LEU A 16 1.26 18.00 -6.18
N THR A 17 2.27 17.82 -7.03
CA THR A 17 2.54 16.52 -7.64
C THR A 17 3.02 15.60 -6.53
N VAL A 18 2.10 15.09 -5.73
CA VAL A 18 2.37 13.99 -4.82
C VAL A 18 2.66 12.78 -5.69
N SER A 19 3.94 12.54 -5.93
CA SER A 19 4.39 11.25 -6.42
C SER A 19 3.92 10.21 -5.41
N ALA A 20 2.82 9.51 -5.72
CA ALA A 20 2.23 8.47 -4.88
C ALA A 20 3.13 7.22 -4.90
N THR A 21 4.39 7.39 -4.50
CA THR A 21 5.33 6.31 -4.28
C THR A 21 5.40 6.06 -2.79
N SER A 22 4.82 4.92 -2.37
CA SER A 22 5.10 4.23 -1.10
C SER A 22 4.66 4.87 0.22
N ILE A 23 3.42 5.37 0.32
CA ILE A 23 2.79 5.55 1.66
C ILE A 23 1.83 4.37 1.98
N ALA A 24 1.83 3.33 1.20
CA ALA A 24 1.03 2.14 1.45
C ALA A 24 1.87 1.09 2.16
N SER A 25 2.12 1.24 3.45
CA SER A 25 2.42 0.13 4.38
C SER A 25 3.04 0.63 5.67
N ALA A 26 2.29 1.24 6.54
CA ALA A 26 2.53 1.22 7.98
C ALA A 26 1.28 1.78 8.62
N ASP A 27 0.68 0.98 9.50
CA ASP A 27 -0.25 1.43 10.51
C ASP A 27 -0.80 2.87 10.25
N ASP A 28 -1.98 2.98 9.63
CA ASP A 28 -2.58 4.27 9.19
C ASP A 28 -2.52 5.36 10.24
N ARG A 29 -2.50 4.97 11.53
CA ARG A 29 -2.36 5.87 12.67
C ARG A 29 -1.00 6.53 12.73
N LYS A 30 0.10 5.77 12.59
CA LYS A 30 1.47 6.32 12.62
C LYS A 30 1.76 7.22 11.43
N GLY A 31 1.19 6.92 10.27
CA GLY A 31 1.29 7.78 9.09
C GLY A 31 0.62 9.14 9.33
N MET A 32 -0.59 9.14 9.88
CA MET A 32 -1.33 10.35 10.17
C MET A 32 -0.71 11.16 11.30
N GLU A 33 -0.21 10.51 12.37
CA GLU A 33 0.53 11.17 13.45
C GLU A 33 1.78 11.92 12.94
N ARG A 34 2.53 11.31 12.02
CA ARG A 34 3.69 11.97 11.38
C ARG A 34 3.28 13.18 10.55
N ILE A 35 2.23 13.07 9.77
CA ILE A 35 1.69 14.20 8.99
C ILE A 35 1.29 15.32 9.95
N SER A 36 0.54 15.01 10.99
CA SER A 36 0.11 16.00 12.00
C SER A 36 1.29 16.69 12.69
N SER A 37 2.33 15.95 13.06
CA SER A 37 3.54 16.50 13.67
C SER A 37 4.28 17.47 12.73
N ILE A 38 4.43 17.10 11.45
CA ILE A 38 5.06 17.96 10.44
C ILE A 38 4.23 19.23 10.23
N LEU A 39 2.91 19.09 10.08
CA LEU A 39 2.01 20.24 9.90
C LEU A 39 2.04 21.18 11.09
N SER A 40 2.04 20.64 12.32
CA SER A 40 2.16 21.46 13.54
C SER A 40 3.46 22.25 13.58
N SER A 41 4.58 21.66 13.17
CA SER A 41 5.86 22.36 13.07
C SER A 41 5.82 23.48 12.02
N LEU A 42 5.17 23.24 10.86
CA LEU A 42 5.04 24.24 9.81
C LEU A 42 4.13 25.41 10.21
N VAL A 43 3.11 25.15 11.02
CA VAL A 43 2.26 26.19 11.60
C VAL A 43 3.03 26.99 12.65
N SER A 44 3.76 26.31 13.53
CA SER A 44 4.52 26.96 14.62
C SER A 44 5.64 27.89 14.12
N ASN A 45 6.25 27.55 12.99
CA ASN A 45 7.27 28.41 12.36
C ASN A 45 6.71 29.41 11.34
N GLY A 46 5.38 29.49 11.21
CA GLY A 46 4.70 30.45 10.34
C GLY A 46 4.77 30.14 8.84
N THR A 47 5.24 28.95 8.45
CA THR A 47 5.32 28.54 7.02
C THR A 47 3.95 28.34 6.41
N ILE A 48 3.01 27.78 7.18
CA ILE A 48 1.60 27.61 6.80
C ILE A 48 0.67 28.11 7.91
N THR A 49 -0.55 28.45 7.56
CA THR A 49 -1.60 28.78 8.54
C THR A 49 -2.25 27.51 9.11
N GLN A 50 -2.91 27.62 10.26
CA GLN A 50 -3.69 26.52 10.83
C GLN A 50 -4.77 26.04 9.84
N SER A 51 -5.46 26.95 9.16
CA SER A 51 -6.47 26.60 8.16
C SER A 51 -5.90 25.77 6.99
N GLN A 52 -4.67 26.06 6.56
CA GLN A 52 -3.99 25.26 5.53
C GLN A 52 -3.59 23.87 6.06
N ALA A 53 -3.12 23.78 7.30
CA ALA A 53 -2.82 22.50 7.94
C ALA A 53 -4.06 21.61 8.07
N ASP A 54 -5.20 22.20 8.47
CA ASP A 54 -6.49 21.52 8.59
C ASP A 54 -6.98 21.02 7.21
N ALA A 55 -6.85 21.85 6.19
CA ALA A 55 -7.22 21.47 4.82
C ALA A 55 -6.37 20.29 4.29
N ILE A 56 -5.05 20.31 4.55
CA ILE A 56 -4.15 19.21 4.20
C ILE A 56 -4.51 17.93 4.95
N THR A 57 -4.76 18.02 6.24
CA THR A 57 -5.18 16.89 7.08
C THR A 57 -6.47 16.27 6.57
N LYS A 58 -7.48 17.08 6.26
CA LYS A 58 -8.76 16.64 5.70
C LYS A 58 -8.58 15.95 4.33
N ALA A 59 -7.75 16.52 3.47
CA ALA A 59 -7.44 15.92 2.16
C ALA A 59 -6.70 14.57 2.32
N ALA A 60 -5.74 14.47 3.25
CA ALA A 60 -5.03 13.22 3.54
C ALA A 60 -5.97 12.14 4.09
N GLN A 61 -6.88 12.49 4.98
CA GLN A 61 -7.91 11.58 5.52
C GLN A 61 -8.84 11.09 4.41
N ALA A 62 -9.33 11.97 3.55
CA ALA A 62 -10.17 11.59 2.43
C ALA A 62 -9.45 10.64 1.46
N ALA A 63 -8.18 10.90 1.15
CA ALA A 63 -7.37 10.01 0.32
C ALA A 63 -7.15 8.63 0.98
N ALA A 64 -6.95 8.58 2.28
CA ALA A 64 -6.81 7.34 3.04
C ALA A 64 -8.11 6.49 2.98
N GLU A 65 -9.28 7.10 3.13
CA GLU A 65 -10.56 6.39 3.04
C GLU A 65 -10.82 5.85 1.63
N VAL A 66 -10.51 6.62 0.58
CA VAL A 66 -10.59 6.15 -0.83
C VAL A 66 -9.68 4.94 -1.03
N THR A 67 -8.44 5.01 -0.54
CA THR A 67 -7.46 3.92 -0.64
C THR A 67 -7.95 2.66 0.09
N LYS A 68 -8.48 2.83 1.29
CA LYS A 68 -9.05 1.74 2.10
C LYS A 68 -10.26 1.08 1.42
N GLY A 69 -11.14 1.89 0.82
CA GLY A 69 -12.25 1.39 0.00
C GLY A 69 -11.77 0.55 -1.17
N ALA A 70 -10.81 1.05 -1.94
CA ALA A 70 -10.22 0.34 -3.07
C ALA A 70 -9.51 -0.97 -2.64
N MET A 71 -8.79 -0.97 -1.52
CA MET A 71 -8.17 -2.18 -0.97
C MET A 71 -9.21 -3.23 -0.56
N LYS A 72 -10.32 -2.81 0.05
CA LYS A 72 -11.43 -3.71 0.42
C LYS A 72 -12.07 -4.33 -0.82
N GLU A 73 -12.32 -3.54 -1.85
CA GLU A 73 -12.86 -4.01 -3.12
C GLU A 73 -11.92 -5.01 -3.81
N ASN A 74 -10.64 -4.67 -3.93
CA ASN A 74 -9.64 -5.55 -4.51
C ASN A 74 -9.53 -6.88 -3.74
N ARG A 75 -9.59 -6.85 -2.41
CA ARG A 75 -9.61 -8.05 -1.60
C ARG A 75 -10.84 -8.89 -1.88
N ALA A 76 -12.02 -8.30 -1.96
CA ALA A 76 -13.25 -9.01 -2.27
C ALA A 76 -13.19 -9.68 -3.66
N LYS A 77 -12.58 -9.03 -4.66
CA LYS A 77 -12.35 -9.62 -5.99
C LYS A 77 -11.41 -10.83 -5.92
N LEU A 78 -10.30 -10.71 -5.19
CA LEU A 78 -9.38 -11.84 -4.99
C LEU A 78 -10.03 -12.99 -4.24
N ASP A 79 -10.78 -12.72 -3.16
CA ASP A 79 -11.52 -13.72 -2.41
C ASP A 79 -12.53 -14.45 -3.32
N SER A 80 -13.24 -13.71 -4.19
CA SER A 80 -14.18 -14.28 -5.19
C SER A 80 -13.46 -15.18 -6.19
N ILE A 81 -12.31 -14.78 -6.72
CA ILE A 81 -11.52 -15.59 -7.64
C ILE A 81 -11.05 -16.88 -6.97
N ILE A 82 -10.52 -16.77 -5.73
CA ILE A 82 -10.07 -17.94 -4.98
C ILE A 82 -11.22 -18.92 -4.76
N THR A 83 -12.34 -18.43 -4.25
CA THR A 83 -13.50 -19.29 -3.93
C THR A 83 -14.11 -19.93 -5.17
N SER A 84 -14.24 -19.18 -6.28
CA SER A 84 -14.77 -19.71 -7.55
C SER A 84 -13.83 -20.73 -8.19
N THR A 85 -12.50 -20.47 -8.18
CA THR A 85 -11.52 -21.41 -8.75
C THR A 85 -11.46 -22.71 -7.95
N LEU A 86 -11.49 -22.61 -6.63
CA LEU A 86 -11.40 -23.77 -5.75
C LEU A 86 -12.75 -24.50 -5.58
N GLY A 87 -13.87 -23.83 -5.81
CA GLY A 87 -15.21 -24.38 -5.59
C GLY A 87 -15.56 -24.50 -4.11
N ILE A 88 -15.04 -23.61 -3.25
CA ILE A 88 -15.31 -23.59 -1.80
C ILE A 88 -15.94 -22.28 -1.37
N SER A 89 -16.64 -22.30 -0.24
CA SER A 89 -17.20 -21.07 0.33
C SER A 89 -16.13 -20.19 0.96
N LEU A 90 -16.41 -18.87 1.06
CA LEU A 90 -15.52 -17.92 1.70
C LEU A 90 -15.29 -18.26 3.19
N GLU A 91 -16.30 -18.78 3.87
CA GLU A 91 -16.18 -19.19 5.26
C GLU A 91 -15.25 -20.39 5.42
N SER A 92 -15.38 -21.41 4.55
CA SER A 92 -14.47 -22.56 4.52
C SER A 92 -13.02 -22.10 4.25
N LEU A 93 -12.81 -21.21 3.27
CA LEU A 93 -11.52 -20.62 2.98
C LEU A 93 -10.92 -19.93 4.20
N LYS A 94 -11.67 -19.05 4.86
CA LYS A 94 -11.22 -18.33 6.05
C LYS A 94 -10.89 -19.26 7.22
N THR A 95 -11.68 -20.29 7.43
CA THR A 95 -11.47 -21.26 8.51
C THR A 95 -10.18 -22.02 8.30
N ARG A 96 -9.92 -22.52 7.11
CA ARG A 96 -8.70 -23.26 6.75
C ARG A 96 -7.44 -22.37 6.84
N LEU A 97 -7.53 -21.13 6.36
CA LEU A 97 -6.44 -20.17 6.50
C LEU A 97 -6.14 -19.79 7.96
N LYS A 98 -7.18 -19.66 8.80
CA LYS A 98 -7.02 -19.45 10.26
C LYS A 98 -6.41 -20.66 10.96
N ALA A 99 -6.67 -21.85 10.46
CA ALA A 99 -6.04 -23.09 10.95
C ALA A 99 -4.55 -23.21 10.55
N GLY A 100 -4.04 -22.25 9.75
CA GLY A 100 -2.64 -22.20 9.34
C GLY A 100 -2.35 -22.93 8.03
N GLU A 101 -3.37 -23.32 7.25
CA GLU A 101 -3.15 -23.89 5.92
C GLU A 101 -2.73 -22.78 4.93
N SER A 102 -1.85 -23.11 3.99
CA SER A 102 -1.54 -22.25 2.86
C SER A 102 -2.62 -22.33 1.77
N LEU A 103 -2.73 -21.30 0.93
CA LEU A 103 -3.60 -21.38 -0.25
C LEU A 103 -3.21 -22.54 -1.17
N ALA A 104 -1.92 -22.86 -1.26
CA ALA A 104 -1.44 -24.02 -2.02
C ALA A 104 -1.98 -25.34 -1.47
N ALA A 105 -1.98 -25.52 -0.15
CA ALA A 105 -2.54 -26.71 0.50
C ALA A 105 -4.07 -26.79 0.30
N ILE A 106 -4.75 -25.64 0.38
CA ILE A 106 -6.20 -25.58 0.16
C ILE A 106 -6.54 -25.88 -1.30
N ALA A 107 -5.72 -25.42 -2.24
CA ALA A 107 -5.96 -25.57 -3.68
C ALA A 107 -5.70 -26.99 -4.19
N GLY A 108 -4.76 -27.73 -3.58
CA GLY A 108 -4.36 -29.06 -4.08
C GLY A 108 -4.04 -29.03 -5.57
N ASP A 109 -4.70 -29.87 -6.35
CA ASP A 109 -4.50 -29.98 -7.80
C ASP A 109 -4.91 -28.73 -8.59
N LYS A 110 -5.71 -27.84 -7.99
CA LYS A 110 -6.12 -26.57 -8.61
C LYS A 110 -5.13 -25.43 -8.37
N LYS A 111 -3.97 -25.69 -7.76
CA LYS A 111 -2.98 -24.67 -7.40
C LYS A 111 -2.53 -23.84 -8.60
N ASP A 112 -2.18 -24.47 -9.71
CA ASP A 112 -1.66 -23.77 -10.89
C ASP A 112 -2.77 -22.95 -11.56
N ALA A 113 -4.00 -23.48 -11.63
CA ALA A 113 -5.15 -22.74 -12.11
C ALA A 113 -5.44 -21.51 -11.23
N LEU A 114 -5.32 -21.65 -9.90
CA LEU A 114 -5.46 -20.53 -8.97
C LEU A 114 -4.39 -19.45 -9.18
N ILE A 115 -3.12 -19.85 -9.32
CA ILE A 115 -2.01 -18.93 -9.58
C ILE A 115 -2.26 -18.17 -10.89
N ALA A 116 -2.64 -18.87 -11.97
CA ALA A 116 -2.92 -18.26 -13.26
C ALA A 116 -4.09 -17.24 -13.17
N ALA A 117 -5.20 -17.60 -12.51
CA ALA A 117 -6.35 -16.72 -12.33
C ALA A 117 -6.00 -15.46 -11.53
N LEU A 118 -5.22 -15.59 -10.45
CA LEU A 118 -4.77 -14.46 -9.64
C LEU A 118 -3.81 -13.54 -10.42
N ILE A 119 -2.90 -14.09 -11.20
CA ILE A 119 -1.99 -13.31 -12.07
C ILE A 119 -2.80 -12.53 -13.11
N ALA A 120 -3.77 -13.17 -13.76
CA ALA A 120 -4.62 -12.52 -14.76
C ALA A 120 -5.38 -11.33 -14.18
N GLU A 121 -6.00 -11.49 -13.00
CA GLU A 121 -6.72 -10.39 -12.34
C GLU A 121 -5.78 -9.25 -11.93
N LEU A 122 -4.62 -9.54 -11.34
CA LEU A 122 -3.66 -8.51 -10.96
C LEU A 122 -3.11 -7.75 -12.16
N ASN A 123 -2.85 -8.44 -13.28
CA ASN A 123 -2.44 -7.78 -14.51
C ASN A 123 -3.55 -6.88 -15.07
N LYS A 124 -4.81 -7.31 -14.99
CA LYS A 124 -5.97 -6.47 -15.35
C LYS A 124 -6.07 -5.22 -14.49
N GLN A 125 -5.81 -5.32 -13.18
CA GLN A 125 -5.79 -4.17 -12.28
C GLN A 125 -4.64 -3.21 -12.60
N ILE A 126 -3.45 -3.73 -12.95
CA ILE A 126 -2.30 -2.92 -13.38
C ILE A 126 -2.65 -2.16 -14.67
N GLU A 127 -3.28 -2.80 -15.65
CA GLU A 127 -3.72 -2.15 -16.89
C GLU A 127 -4.77 -1.07 -16.62
N ALA A 128 -5.73 -1.34 -15.76
CA ALA A 128 -6.73 -0.34 -15.37
C ALA A 128 -6.09 0.88 -14.67
N ALA A 129 -5.08 0.65 -13.83
CA ALA A 129 -4.34 1.73 -13.18
C ALA A 129 -3.51 2.56 -14.17
N LEU A 130 -2.90 1.90 -15.17
CA LEU A 130 -2.18 2.55 -16.26
C LEU A 130 -3.13 3.40 -17.12
N SER A 131 -4.26 2.84 -17.54
CA SER A 131 -5.27 3.55 -18.36
C SER A 131 -5.89 4.74 -17.60
N ALA A 132 -6.00 4.63 -16.28
CA ALA A 132 -6.46 5.73 -15.42
C ALA A 132 -5.37 6.76 -15.09
N GLY A 133 -4.16 6.63 -15.64
CA GLY A 133 -3.03 7.53 -15.36
C GLY A 133 -2.49 7.49 -13.92
N LYS A 134 -2.88 6.46 -13.14
CA LYS A 134 -2.44 6.30 -11.74
C LYS A 134 -1.00 5.80 -11.62
N ILE A 135 -0.53 5.12 -12.64
CA ILE A 135 0.86 4.62 -12.76
C ILE A 135 1.40 4.89 -14.15
N THR A 136 2.71 4.97 -14.29
CA THR A 136 3.40 5.13 -15.57
C THR A 136 3.58 3.77 -16.27
N SER A 137 3.87 3.79 -17.58
CA SER A 137 4.16 2.56 -18.36
C SER A 137 5.34 1.77 -17.78
N ASN A 138 6.40 2.45 -17.34
CA ASN A 138 7.55 1.80 -16.70
C ASN A 138 7.18 1.11 -15.38
N GLN A 139 6.31 1.76 -14.59
CA GLN A 139 5.77 1.18 -13.35
C GLN A 139 4.90 -0.05 -13.65
N ALA A 140 4.02 0.03 -14.66
CA ALA A 140 3.18 -1.08 -15.07
C ALA A 140 4.02 -2.29 -15.51
N THR A 141 5.04 -2.09 -16.34
CA THR A 141 5.97 -3.14 -16.79
C THR A 141 6.69 -3.79 -15.60
N SER A 142 7.23 -2.98 -14.69
CA SER A 142 7.91 -3.48 -13.48
C SER A 142 6.96 -4.26 -12.55
N LEU A 143 5.72 -3.80 -12.39
CA LEU A 143 4.71 -4.49 -11.57
C LEU A 143 4.34 -5.84 -12.18
N LYS A 144 4.06 -5.90 -13.49
CA LYS A 144 3.73 -7.15 -14.19
C LYS A 144 4.87 -8.18 -14.11
N ALA A 145 6.11 -7.76 -14.31
CA ALA A 145 7.27 -8.64 -14.21
C ALA A 145 7.38 -9.32 -12.84
N LYS A 146 6.95 -8.64 -11.77
CA LYS A 146 6.99 -9.16 -10.39
C LYS A 146 5.71 -9.88 -9.97
N THR A 147 4.63 -9.80 -10.76
CA THR A 147 3.32 -10.32 -10.36
C THR A 147 3.35 -11.84 -10.17
N ALA A 148 3.93 -12.58 -11.10
CA ALA A 148 4.00 -14.05 -11.03
C ALA A 148 4.73 -14.54 -9.77
N GLU A 149 5.90 -13.97 -9.48
CA GLU A 149 6.68 -14.31 -8.29
C GLU A 149 5.91 -13.99 -7.01
N ARG A 150 5.28 -12.81 -6.93
CA ARG A 150 4.51 -12.37 -5.75
C ARG A 150 3.30 -13.26 -5.51
N VAL A 151 2.56 -13.62 -6.56
CA VAL A 151 1.40 -14.51 -6.46
C VAL A 151 1.84 -15.90 -6.01
N THR A 152 2.88 -16.45 -6.61
CA THR A 152 3.42 -17.77 -6.23
C THR A 152 3.85 -17.78 -4.76
N LYS A 153 4.56 -16.76 -4.30
CA LYS A 153 4.92 -16.61 -2.88
C LYS A 153 3.69 -16.49 -1.98
N MET A 154 2.69 -15.71 -2.38
CA MET A 154 1.45 -15.52 -1.62
C MET A 154 0.68 -16.85 -1.48
N VAL A 155 0.54 -17.61 -2.55
CA VAL A 155 -0.18 -18.89 -2.56
C VAL A 155 0.53 -19.95 -1.72
N ASN A 156 1.85 -19.99 -1.74
CA ASN A 156 2.64 -20.97 -0.98
C ASN A 156 2.84 -20.58 0.51
N ASN A 157 2.61 -19.32 0.88
CA ASN A 157 2.89 -18.86 2.24
C ASN A 157 1.71 -19.15 3.18
N VAL A 158 1.99 -19.75 4.34
CA VAL A 158 1.01 -20.05 5.40
C VAL A 158 0.43 -18.77 6.04
N LYS A 159 1.13 -17.62 5.94
CA LYS A 159 0.74 -16.35 6.59
C LYS A 159 0.14 -15.32 5.62
N GLY A 160 -0.29 -15.73 4.42
CA GLY A 160 -0.67 -14.81 3.34
C GLY A 160 -1.90 -13.92 3.57
N PHE A 161 -2.70 -14.16 4.60
CA PHE A 161 -3.95 -13.43 4.85
C PHE A 161 -4.08 -12.78 6.22
N ASP A 162 -3.11 -12.98 7.12
CA ASP A 162 -3.13 -12.27 8.38
C ASP A 162 -2.65 -10.81 8.22
N LYS A 163 -3.36 -9.91 8.90
CA LYS A 163 -3.24 -8.44 8.93
C LYS A 163 -1.88 -7.89 9.40
N LYS A 164 -0.84 -8.69 9.51
CA LYS A 164 0.49 -8.17 9.80
C LYS A 164 1.18 -7.83 8.48
N GLY A 165 1.13 -6.55 8.21
CA GLY A 165 1.78 -5.91 7.10
C GLY A 165 3.17 -6.44 6.82
N TYR A 166 3.61 -6.30 5.59
CA TYR A 166 4.98 -6.50 5.14
C TYR A 166 5.97 -5.94 6.17
N GLY A 167 6.25 -6.78 7.19
CA GLY A 167 7.19 -6.45 8.25
C GLY A 167 8.59 -6.57 7.70
N HIS A 168 9.32 -5.49 7.83
CA HIS A 168 10.73 -5.32 7.71
C HIS A 168 11.48 -6.65 7.89
N SER A 169 12.21 -7.05 6.86
CA SER A 169 13.39 -7.90 6.99
C SER A 169 14.24 -7.30 8.11
N LYS A 170 14.37 -8.03 9.22
CA LYS A 170 15.32 -7.68 10.29
C LYS A 170 16.69 -7.58 9.62
N GLY A 171 17.19 -6.34 9.50
CA GLY A 171 18.55 -6.10 9.10
C GLY A 171 19.47 -6.96 9.96
N GLN A 172 20.29 -7.80 9.33
CA GLN A 172 21.39 -8.47 9.98
C GLN A 172 22.22 -7.41 10.71
N LYS A 173 22.20 -7.49 12.04
CA LYS A 173 23.11 -6.77 12.90
C LYS A 173 24.50 -7.29 12.53
N LEU A 174 25.23 -6.52 11.72
CA LEU A 174 26.66 -6.74 11.54
C LEU A 174 27.31 -6.57 12.90
N ASP A 175 27.78 -7.67 13.45
CA ASP A 175 28.56 -7.72 14.67
C ASP A 175 29.89 -6.98 14.41
N ARG A 176 30.02 -5.84 15.06
CA ARG A 176 31.18 -4.93 14.97
C ARG A 176 32.33 -5.33 15.90
N SER A 177 32.32 -6.57 16.42
CA SER A 177 33.30 -7.02 17.44
C SER A 177 34.60 -7.64 16.91
N SER A 178 34.78 -7.73 15.56
CA SER A 178 36.00 -8.39 15.00
C SER A 178 37.06 -7.46 14.39
N LEU A 179 37.01 -6.16 14.67
CA LEU A 179 37.99 -5.22 14.13
C LEU A 179 38.86 -4.53 15.22
N THR A 180 39.34 -5.30 16.20
CA THR A 180 40.44 -4.82 17.05
C THR A 180 41.26 -6.03 17.48
N SER A 181 42.28 -6.35 16.72
CA SER A 181 43.58 -6.87 17.15
C SER A 181 44.39 -7.29 15.94
N SER A 182 45.13 -6.37 15.38
CA SER A 182 46.45 -6.68 14.83
C SER A 182 47.40 -5.53 15.22
N LYS A 183 48.00 -5.73 16.38
CA LYS A 183 49.05 -4.88 16.88
C LYS A 183 50.38 -5.51 16.47
N ILE A 184 51.14 -4.76 15.69
CA ILE A 184 52.59 -4.59 15.61
C ILE A 184 53.43 -5.62 16.39
N ALA A 185 54.26 -6.34 15.71
CA ALA A 185 55.63 -6.67 16.02
C ALA A 185 56.40 -6.86 14.71
#